data_1323a4b6dd1590d223066af2d4947bce
#
_entry.id   1323a4b6dd1590d223066af2d4947bce
#
_cell.length_a   1.000
_cell.length_b   1.000
_cell.length_c   1.000
_cell.angle_alpha   90.00
_cell.angle_beta   90.00
_cell.angle_gamma   90.00
#
_symmetry.space_group_name_H-M   'P 1'
#
loop_
_entity.id
_entity.type
_entity.pdbx_description
1 polymer ?
#
loop_
_entity_poly.entity_id
_entity_poly.type
_entity_poly.pdbx_seq_one_letter_code
_entity_poly.pdbx_strand_id
1 'polypeptide(L)'
;MVDCNRVAVLSLLAAQYGAKRVYLFGSFARGDMTDSSDIDLRIDKGSIKGFQLAGLLLDLEDSLGRPVDLVPTTSLDQRFLDSIHDDVVLLYEAS
;
A
#
# COMPACT_ATOMS: atom_id res chain seq x y z
N MET A 1 -2.41 -4.06 -14.04
CA MET A 1 -3.44 -3.26 -13.38
C MET A 1 -3.98 -3.99 -12.15
N VAL A 2 -4.29 -3.29 -11.10
CA VAL A 2 -4.77 -3.90 -9.86
C VAL A 2 -6.23 -4.31 -10.03
N ASP A 3 -6.55 -5.53 -9.63
CA ASP A 3 -7.89 -6.10 -9.67
C ASP A 3 -8.82 -5.34 -8.70
N CYS A 4 -10.05 -5.05 -9.11
CA CYS A 4 -11.04 -4.37 -8.26
C CYS A 4 -11.32 -5.14 -6.96
N ASN A 5 -11.32 -6.48 -6.99
CA ASN A 5 -11.50 -7.28 -5.78
C ASN A 5 -10.35 -7.10 -4.80
N ARG A 6 -9.12 -6.99 -5.31
CA ARG A 6 -7.94 -6.77 -4.47
C ARG A 6 -7.96 -5.38 -3.85
N VAL A 7 -8.38 -4.38 -4.61
CA VAL A 7 -8.53 -3.01 -4.09
C VAL A 7 -9.60 -2.98 -2.99
N ALA A 8 -10.71 -3.66 -3.19
CA ALA A 8 -11.78 -3.73 -2.18
C ALA A 8 -11.29 -4.38 -0.89
N VAL A 9 -10.55 -5.49 -0.98
CA VAL A 9 -9.98 -6.18 0.18
C VAL A 9 -8.99 -5.28 0.90
N LEU A 10 -8.10 -4.64 0.15
CA LEU A 10 -7.12 -3.70 0.70
C LEU A 10 -7.81 -2.56 1.46
N SER A 11 -8.87 -1.99 0.88
CA SER A 11 -9.62 -0.90 1.48
C SER A 11 -10.27 -1.33 2.79
N LEU A 12 -10.85 -2.54 2.83
CA LEU A 12 -11.45 -3.09 4.05
C LEU A 12 -10.41 -3.27 5.15
N LEU A 13 -9.26 -3.85 4.82
CA LEU A 13 -8.19 -4.06 5.78
C LEU A 13 -7.63 -2.73 6.29
N ALA A 14 -7.41 -1.78 5.38
CA ALA A 14 -6.93 -0.46 5.77
C ALA A 14 -7.89 0.23 6.74
N ALA A 15 -9.19 0.14 6.48
CA ALA A 15 -10.21 0.71 7.34
C ALA A 15 -10.24 0.03 8.71
N GLN A 16 -10.11 -1.29 8.75
CA GLN A 16 -10.10 -2.06 10.00
C GLN A 16 -8.94 -1.67 10.90
N TYR A 17 -7.78 -1.39 10.32
CA TYR A 17 -6.59 -1.02 11.07
C TYR A 17 -6.52 0.48 11.39
N GLY A 18 -7.37 1.30 10.76
CA GLY A 18 -7.40 2.73 11.02
C GLY A 18 -6.42 3.54 10.18
N ALA A 19 -6.05 3.05 9.01
CA ALA A 19 -5.19 3.78 8.09
C ALA A 19 -5.87 5.05 7.59
N LYS A 20 -5.09 6.09 7.34
CA LYS A 20 -5.59 7.33 6.78
C LYS A 20 -5.66 7.27 5.25
N ARG A 21 -4.58 6.85 4.61
CA ARG A 21 -4.50 6.69 3.16
C ARG A 21 -3.57 5.55 2.81
N VAL A 22 -3.83 4.89 1.68
CA VAL A 22 -2.94 3.87 1.12
C VAL A 22 -2.74 4.17 -0.36
N TYR A 23 -1.49 4.16 -0.79
CA TYR A 23 -1.10 4.44 -2.16
C TYR A 23 -0.35 3.25 -2.75
N LEU A 24 -0.58 3.00 -4.03
CA LEU A 24 0.19 2.04 -4.82
C LEU A 24 1.30 2.79 -5.56
N PHE A 25 2.51 2.26 -5.53
CA PHE A 25 3.61 2.81 -6.33
C PHE A 25 4.46 1.67 -6.91
N GLY A 26 5.55 2.01 -7.59
CA GLY A 26 6.44 1.01 -8.17
C GLY A 26 5.89 0.36 -9.42
N SER A 27 6.29 -0.89 -9.68
CA SER A 27 5.98 -1.57 -10.94
C SER A 27 4.48 -1.77 -11.17
N PHE A 28 3.71 -2.03 -10.12
CA PHE A 28 2.26 -2.19 -10.26
C PHE A 28 1.58 -0.88 -10.65
N ALA A 29 2.05 0.24 -10.14
CA ALA A 29 1.49 1.56 -10.49
C ALA A 29 1.84 1.94 -11.94
N ARG A 30 3.05 1.59 -12.40
CA ARG A 30 3.49 1.86 -13.76
C ARG A 30 2.94 0.87 -14.79
N GLY A 31 2.46 -0.28 -14.35
CA GLY A 31 1.95 -1.32 -15.25
C GLY A 31 3.02 -2.23 -15.84
N ASP A 32 4.25 -2.20 -15.31
CA ASP A 32 5.36 -3.03 -15.78
C ASP A 32 5.68 -4.20 -14.84
N MET A 33 4.71 -4.61 -14.02
CA MET A 33 4.85 -5.72 -13.10
C MET A 33 5.02 -7.05 -13.85
N THR A 34 5.71 -7.98 -13.19
CA THR A 34 5.86 -9.36 -13.64
C THR A 34 5.28 -10.30 -12.58
N ASP A 35 5.28 -11.62 -12.87
CA ASP A 35 4.78 -12.62 -11.91
C ASP A 35 5.57 -12.64 -10.61
N SER A 36 6.81 -12.16 -10.61
CA SER A 36 7.66 -12.11 -9.43
C SER A 36 7.71 -10.73 -8.79
N SER A 37 6.97 -9.75 -9.30
CA SER A 37 6.97 -8.40 -8.74
C SER A 37 6.29 -8.35 -7.38
N ASP A 38 6.88 -7.59 -6.44
CA ASP A 38 6.25 -7.29 -5.16
C ASP A 38 5.27 -6.14 -5.35
N ILE A 39 4.25 -6.11 -4.49
CA ILE A 39 3.31 -4.99 -4.46
C ILE A 39 3.88 -3.93 -3.53
N ASP A 40 4.18 -2.74 -4.06
CA ASP A 40 4.74 -1.63 -3.30
C ASP A 40 3.62 -0.69 -2.87
N LEU A 41 3.41 -0.60 -1.55
CA LEU A 41 2.37 0.26 -0.97
C LEU A 41 2.99 1.28 -0.03
N ARG A 42 2.52 2.52 -0.14
CA ARG A 42 2.84 3.59 0.80
C ARG A 42 1.60 3.84 1.66
N ILE A 43 1.78 3.89 2.96
CA ILE A 43 0.66 4.08 3.88
C ILE A 43 0.85 5.34 4.73
N ASP A 44 -0.20 6.16 4.77
CA ASP A 44 -0.35 7.20 5.79
C ASP A 44 -1.02 6.53 6.98
N LYS A 45 -0.27 6.28 8.03
CA LYS A 45 -0.70 5.39 9.12
C LYS A 45 -1.96 5.87 9.86
N GLY A 46 -2.12 7.18 10.00
CA GLY A 46 -3.21 7.66 10.83
C GLY A 46 -3.02 7.22 12.28
N SER A 47 -3.98 6.47 12.81
CA SER A 47 -3.94 5.98 14.19
C SER A 47 -3.28 4.60 14.34
N ILE A 48 -2.77 3.99 13.27
CA ILE A 48 -2.15 2.67 13.33
C ILE A 48 -0.83 2.74 14.12
N LYS A 49 -0.68 1.83 15.08
CA LYS A 49 0.58 1.69 15.82
C LYS A 49 1.53 0.75 15.06
N GLY A 50 2.84 0.87 15.36
CA GLY A 50 3.85 0.10 14.63
C GLY A 50 3.61 -1.40 14.60
N PHE A 51 3.21 -2.00 15.73
CA PHE A 51 2.95 -3.44 15.78
C PHE A 51 1.68 -3.82 14.98
N GLN A 52 0.72 -2.92 14.88
CA GLN A 52 -0.49 -3.14 14.07
C GLN A 52 -0.16 -3.09 12.59
N LEU A 53 0.82 -2.29 12.21
CA LEU A 53 1.28 -2.20 10.82
C LEU A 53 1.82 -3.54 10.33
N ALA A 54 2.55 -4.25 11.18
CA ALA A 54 3.05 -5.59 10.83
C ALA A 54 1.89 -6.57 10.61
N GLY A 55 0.84 -6.51 11.44
CA GLY A 55 -0.36 -7.32 11.23
C GLY A 55 -1.08 -7.00 9.93
N LEU A 56 -1.20 -5.73 9.61
CA LEU A 56 -1.79 -5.30 8.34
C LEU A 56 -1.00 -5.85 7.15
N LEU A 57 0.33 -5.78 7.21
CA LEU A 57 1.19 -6.32 6.16
C LEU A 57 0.93 -7.81 5.92
N LEU A 58 0.88 -8.61 6.99
CA LEU A 58 0.64 -10.04 6.87
C LEU A 58 -0.75 -10.33 6.30
N ASP A 59 -1.76 -9.60 6.72
CA ASP A 59 -3.12 -9.75 6.21
C ASP A 59 -3.19 -9.39 4.73
N LEU A 60 -2.47 -8.34 4.31
CA LEU A 60 -2.43 -7.94 2.91
C LEU A 60 -1.75 -9.00 2.06
N GLU A 61 -0.62 -9.54 2.51
CA GLU A 61 0.10 -10.59 1.77
C GLU A 61 -0.77 -11.84 1.62
N ASP A 62 -1.46 -12.23 2.67
CA ASP A 62 -2.34 -13.39 2.66
C ASP A 62 -3.51 -13.18 1.70
N SER A 63 -4.12 -12.02 1.74
CA SER A 63 -5.29 -11.71 0.92
C SER A 63 -4.96 -11.47 -0.54
N LEU A 64 -3.81 -10.88 -0.82
CA LEU A 64 -3.41 -10.54 -2.19
C LEU A 64 -2.61 -11.67 -2.87
N GLY A 65 -2.11 -12.64 -2.09
CA GLY A 65 -1.36 -13.76 -2.63
C GLY A 65 0.00 -13.41 -3.20
N ARG A 66 0.58 -12.28 -2.78
CA ARG A 66 1.89 -11.80 -3.23
C ARG A 66 2.63 -11.14 -2.08
N PRO A 67 3.98 -11.12 -2.13
CA PRO A 67 4.75 -10.30 -1.21
C PRO A 67 4.34 -8.82 -1.35
N VAL A 68 4.21 -8.15 -0.21
CA VAL A 68 3.84 -6.74 -0.15
C VAL A 68 4.92 -5.98 0.59
N ASP A 69 5.36 -4.87 0.01
CA ASP A 69 6.28 -3.94 0.65
C ASP A 69 5.45 -2.75 1.13
N LEU A 70 5.16 -2.73 2.43
CA LEU A 70 4.30 -1.71 3.03
C LEU A 70 5.15 -0.70 3.78
N VAL A 71 5.26 0.50 3.24
CA VAL A 71 6.16 1.53 3.74
C VAL A 71 5.37 2.71 4.29
N PRO A 72 5.53 3.06 5.57
CA PRO A 72 4.89 4.26 6.10
C PRO A 72 5.45 5.52 5.43
N THR A 73 4.59 6.46 5.09
CA THR A 73 5.00 7.72 4.47
C THR A 73 6.04 8.44 5.32
N THR A 74 5.91 8.37 6.64
CA THR A 74 6.84 9.02 7.57
C THR A 74 8.25 8.44 7.54
N SER A 75 8.42 7.22 6.98
CA SER A 75 9.73 6.58 6.83
C SER A 75 10.44 6.98 5.55
N LEU A 76 9.77 7.72 4.66
CA LEU A 76 10.31 8.11 3.37
C LEU A 76 10.79 9.56 3.42
N ASP A 77 11.93 9.83 2.76
CA ASP A 77 12.38 11.21 2.65
C ASP A 77 11.71 11.91 1.47
N GLN A 78 11.84 13.22 1.42
CA GLN A 78 11.19 14.05 0.41
C GLN A 78 11.68 13.71 -1.02
N ARG A 79 12.96 13.36 -1.16
CA ARG A 79 13.52 13.00 -2.46
C ARG A 79 12.84 11.76 -3.04
N PHE A 80 12.63 10.75 -2.19
CA PHE A 80 11.96 9.54 -2.61
C PHE A 80 10.51 9.82 -2.99
N LEU A 81 9.80 10.60 -2.17
CA LEU A 81 8.41 10.99 -2.45
C LEU A 81 8.31 11.73 -3.77
N ASP A 82 9.22 12.66 -4.05
CA ASP A 82 9.24 13.39 -5.31
C ASP A 82 9.51 12.46 -6.49
N SER A 83 10.37 11.46 -6.31
CA SER A 83 10.72 10.53 -7.39
C SER A 83 9.58 9.61 -7.80
N ILE A 84 8.65 9.29 -6.89
CA ILE A 84 7.52 8.40 -7.18
C ILE A 84 6.21 9.15 -7.42
N HIS A 85 6.24 10.46 -7.34
CA HIS A 85 5.05 11.32 -7.37
C HIS A 85 4.15 11.05 -8.58
N ASP A 86 4.72 10.88 -9.77
CA ASP A 86 3.96 10.68 -11.00
C ASP A 86 3.41 9.26 -11.14
N ASP A 87 3.97 8.30 -10.40
CA ASP A 87 3.60 6.89 -10.51
C ASP A 87 2.75 6.41 -9.33
N VAL A 88 2.31 7.32 -8.48
CA VAL A 88 1.54 6.96 -7.28
C VAL A 88 0.05 6.96 -7.58
N VAL A 89 -0.63 5.89 -7.16
CA VAL A 89 -2.08 5.75 -7.30
C VAL A 89 -2.71 5.65 -5.92
N LEU A 90 -3.65 6.53 -5.60
CA LEU A 90 -4.39 6.47 -4.34
C LEU A 90 -5.39 5.32 -4.40
N LEU A 91 -5.24 4.34 -3.50
CA LEU A 91 -6.12 3.18 -3.44
C LEU A 91 -7.18 3.29 -2.37
N TYR A 92 -6.89 3.98 -1.28
CA TYR A 92 -7.81 4.11 -0.15
C TYR A 92 -7.58 5.44 0.56
N GLU A 93 -8.67 6.09 0.96
CA GLU A 93 -8.63 7.29 1.78
C GLU A 93 -9.77 7.24 2.79
N ALA A 94 -9.46 7.43 4.06
CA ALA A 94 -10.47 7.48 5.12
C ALA A 94 -11.31 8.76 5.01
N SER A 95 -12.58 8.63 5.30
CA SER A 95 -13.52 9.76 5.29
C SER A 95 -13.28 10.70 6.46
#